data_4fac60e72d2b850edf86653448b2b3ec
#
_entry.id   4fac60e72d2b850edf86653448b2b3ec
#
_cell.length_a   1.000
_cell.length_b   1.000
_cell.length_c   1.000
_cell.angle_alpha   90.00
_cell.angle_beta   90.00
_cell.angle_gamma   90.00
#
_symmetry.space_group_name_H-M   'P 1'
#
loop_
_entity.id
_entity.type
_entity.pdbx_description
1 polymer ?
#
loop_
_entity_poly.entity_id
_entity_poly.type
_entity_poly.pdbx_seq_one_letter_code
_entity_poly.pdbx_strand_id
1 'polypeptide(L)'
;STHGALGCLAMGIGTSEVEHVLATQCLKVSKLKNMLVKFEGTPPENVSSKDIVLYFIGQIGTAGGTGYAIEFAGSYIEQISIESRMTICNMAIEAGAKVGLVAPDDKTINYIRKKSFLNKELLIEAEDYWSSLKSDEDAFFDKEITIDISKIKPQVTWGTSPEMVVNFDDDIPRTSDYSCLLYTSDAADE
;
A
#
# COMPACT_ATOMS: atom_id res chain seq x y z
N SER A 1 3.30 -1.52 9.10
CA SER A 1 3.18 -1.01 7.71
C SER A 1 2.30 0.23 7.61
N THR A 2 1.18 0.32 8.35
CA THR A 2 0.25 1.46 8.28
C THR A 2 0.88 2.84 8.54
N HIS A 3 1.95 2.92 9.32
CA HIS A 3 2.66 4.18 9.59
C HIS A 3 3.34 4.77 8.34
N GLY A 4 3.49 3.98 7.27
CA GLY A 4 3.89 4.48 5.96
C GLY A 4 2.97 5.57 5.41
N ALA A 5 1.67 5.55 5.79
CA ALA A 5 0.70 6.60 5.46
C ALA A 5 1.04 7.97 6.07
N LEU A 6 1.95 8.01 7.04
CA LEU A 6 2.45 9.19 7.72
C LEU A 6 3.90 9.54 7.30
N GLY A 7 4.40 8.96 6.23
CA GLY A 7 5.75 9.19 5.73
C GLY A 7 6.85 8.41 6.45
N CYS A 8 6.50 7.44 7.30
CA CYS A 8 7.49 6.62 7.99
C CYS A 8 7.96 5.46 7.12
N LEU A 9 9.25 5.11 7.24
CA LEU A 9 9.76 3.84 6.72
C LEU A 9 9.29 2.71 7.65
N ALA A 10 8.08 2.22 7.44
CA ALA A 10 7.43 1.23 8.29
C ALA A 10 7.32 -0.12 7.58
N MET A 11 7.78 -1.17 8.24
CA MET A 11 7.80 -2.53 7.69
C MET A 11 6.90 -3.45 8.51
N GLY A 12 6.21 -4.37 7.83
CA GLY A 12 5.64 -5.55 8.45
C GLY A 12 6.75 -6.62 8.59
N ILE A 13 6.83 -7.26 9.74
CA ILE A 13 7.78 -8.34 9.98
C ILE A 13 7.07 -9.62 10.44
N GLY A 14 7.61 -10.77 10.05
CA GLY A 14 7.09 -12.08 10.44
C GLY A 14 7.52 -12.51 11.84
N THR A 15 6.94 -13.60 12.35
CA THR A 15 7.17 -14.09 13.71
C THR A 15 8.64 -14.38 14.01
N SER A 16 9.37 -14.98 13.07
CA SER A 16 10.81 -15.26 13.22
C SER A 16 11.66 -13.99 13.26
N GLU A 17 11.28 -12.97 12.51
CA GLU A 17 11.93 -11.65 12.54
C GLU A 17 11.64 -10.93 13.86
N VAL A 18 10.43 -11.07 14.42
CA VAL A 18 10.07 -10.54 15.76
C VAL A 18 10.95 -11.15 16.84
N GLU A 19 11.13 -12.47 16.84
CA GLU A 19 12.02 -13.16 17.78
C GLU A 19 13.46 -12.60 17.70
N HIS A 20 13.98 -12.46 16.48
CA HIS A 20 15.31 -11.90 16.26
C HIS A 20 15.43 -10.45 16.77
N VAL A 21 14.46 -9.61 16.49
CA VAL A 21 14.44 -8.19 16.95
C VAL A 21 14.33 -8.10 18.47
N LEU A 22 13.53 -8.95 19.11
CA LEU A 22 13.44 -8.99 20.57
C LEU A 22 14.78 -9.38 21.22
N ALA A 23 15.53 -10.29 20.60
CA ALA A 23 16.82 -10.75 21.11
C ALA A 23 17.96 -9.76 20.83
N THR A 24 17.99 -9.12 19.68
CA THR A 24 19.15 -8.35 19.19
C THR A 24 18.91 -6.87 19.01
N GLN A 25 17.65 -6.40 19.05
CA GLN A 25 17.21 -5.03 18.70
C GLN A 25 17.62 -4.61 17.27
N CYS A 26 17.89 -5.57 16.40
CA CYS A 26 18.35 -5.35 15.04
C CYS A 26 17.54 -6.21 14.06
N LEU A 27 17.35 -5.67 12.85
CA LEU A 27 16.83 -6.40 11.71
C LEU A 27 17.73 -6.18 10.50
N LYS A 28 18.22 -7.25 9.89
CA LYS A 28 19.01 -7.16 8.66
C LYS A 28 18.06 -7.02 7.47
N VAL A 29 18.12 -5.88 6.80
CA VAL A 29 17.33 -5.59 5.60
C VAL A 29 18.27 -5.35 4.42
N SER A 30 17.99 -5.95 3.28
CA SER A 30 18.67 -5.61 2.02
C SER A 30 18.20 -4.23 1.54
N LYS A 31 19.10 -3.49 0.87
CA LYS A 31 18.73 -2.21 0.25
C LYS A 31 17.58 -2.46 -0.74
N LEU A 32 16.48 -1.74 -0.56
CA LEU A 32 15.33 -1.81 -1.43
C LEU A 32 15.52 -0.92 -2.66
N LYS A 33 14.89 -1.31 -3.75
CA LYS A 33 14.67 -0.45 -4.92
C LYS A 33 13.49 0.46 -4.66
N ASN A 34 13.40 1.57 -5.36
CA ASN A 34 12.31 2.53 -5.24
C ASN A 34 11.29 2.32 -6.36
N MET A 35 10.02 2.21 -5.99
CA MET A 35 8.92 2.18 -6.95
C MET A 35 7.96 3.33 -6.65
N LEU A 36 7.60 4.10 -7.68
CA LEU A 36 6.57 5.13 -7.59
C LEU A 36 5.28 4.62 -8.23
N VAL A 37 4.19 4.69 -7.47
CA VAL A 37 2.85 4.34 -7.95
C VAL A 37 1.95 5.56 -7.84
N LYS A 38 1.52 6.10 -8.99
CA LYS A 38 0.62 7.26 -9.06
C LYS A 38 -0.80 6.81 -9.34
N PHE A 39 -1.73 7.16 -8.46
CA PHE A 39 -3.16 7.02 -8.70
C PHE A 39 -3.75 8.35 -9.13
N GLU A 40 -4.18 8.43 -10.39
CA GLU A 40 -4.67 9.66 -11.01
C GLU A 40 -6.15 9.59 -11.31
N GLY A 41 -6.82 10.73 -11.17
CA GLY A 41 -8.25 10.87 -11.43
C GLY A 41 -9.13 10.72 -10.19
N THR A 42 -10.43 10.64 -10.42
CA THR A 42 -11.44 10.50 -9.35
C THR A 42 -12.16 9.16 -9.55
N PRO A 43 -12.13 8.25 -8.57
CA PRO A 43 -12.83 7.00 -8.71
C PRO A 43 -14.35 7.19 -8.66
N PRO A 44 -15.16 6.26 -9.19
CA PRO A 44 -16.59 6.22 -8.98
C PRO A 44 -16.95 6.17 -7.48
N GLU A 45 -18.13 6.69 -7.12
CA GLU A 45 -18.57 6.86 -5.73
C GLU A 45 -18.57 5.55 -4.90
N ASN A 46 -18.80 4.43 -5.56
CA ASN A 46 -18.86 3.11 -4.93
C ASN A 46 -17.50 2.37 -4.86
N VAL A 47 -16.41 3.04 -5.24
CA VAL A 47 -15.04 2.47 -5.23
C VAL A 47 -14.28 2.99 -4.01
N SER A 48 -13.82 2.08 -3.19
CA SER A 48 -13.02 2.36 -1.99
C SER A 48 -11.52 2.32 -2.27
N SER A 49 -10.71 2.81 -1.33
CA SER A 49 -9.24 2.69 -1.40
C SER A 49 -8.78 1.22 -1.42
N LYS A 50 -9.56 0.31 -0.84
CA LYS A 50 -9.28 -1.13 -0.90
C LYS A 50 -9.45 -1.67 -2.33
N ASP A 51 -10.48 -1.24 -3.04
CA ASP A 51 -10.69 -1.64 -4.44
C ASP A 51 -9.53 -1.17 -5.32
N ILE A 52 -9.07 0.07 -5.11
CA ILE A 52 -7.95 0.65 -5.88
C ILE A 52 -6.66 -0.13 -5.66
N VAL A 53 -6.33 -0.46 -4.41
CA VAL A 53 -5.12 -1.23 -4.13
C VAL A 53 -5.24 -2.69 -4.56
N LEU A 54 -6.42 -3.30 -4.50
CA LEU A 54 -6.66 -4.64 -5.06
C LEU A 54 -6.49 -4.65 -6.58
N TYR A 55 -7.05 -3.65 -7.26
CA TYR A 55 -6.83 -3.48 -8.70
C TYR A 55 -5.34 -3.36 -9.03
N PHE A 56 -4.59 -2.53 -8.29
CA PHE A 56 -3.14 -2.42 -8.44
C PHE A 56 -2.43 -3.76 -8.24
N ILE A 57 -2.78 -4.52 -7.19
CA ILE A 57 -2.20 -5.85 -6.93
C ILE A 57 -2.52 -6.80 -8.10
N GLY A 58 -3.74 -6.78 -8.61
CA GLY A 58 -4.13 -7.55 -9.78
C GLY A 58 -3.31 -7.23 -11.05
N GLN A 59 -2.88 -5.96 -11.19
CA GLN A 59 -2.07 -5.53 -12.34
C GLN A 59 -0.61 -5.96 -12.25
N ILE A 60 -0.01 -5.94 -11.06
CA ILE A 60 1.42 -6.22 -10.90
C ILE A 60 1.73 -7.62 -10.36
N GLY A 61 0.72 -8.31 -9.83
CA GLY A 61 0.82 -9.59 -9.14
C GLY A 61 1.40 -9.47 -7.72
N THR A 62 1.25 -10.53 -6.94
CA THR A 62 1.75 -10.61 -5.54
C THR A 62 3.27 -10.58 -5.41
N ALA A 63 4.01 -10.77 -6.49
CA ALA A 63 5.46 -10.67 -6.52
C ALA A 63 5.97 -9.38 -7.19
N GLY A 64 5.08 -8.55 -7.76
CA GLY A 64 5.45 -7.37 -8.55
C GLY A 64 6.18 -6.29 -7.78
N GLY A 65 5.98 -6.22 -6.46
CA GLY A 65 6.64 -5.32 -5.53
C GLY A 65 7.82 -5.92 -4.77
N THR A 66 8.21 -7.17 -5.07
CA THR A 66 9.29 -7.86 -4.34
C THR A 66 10.62 -7.11 -4.48
N GLY A 67 11.22 -6.78 -3.36
CA GLY A 67 12.48 -6.02 -3.29
C GLY A 67 12.32 -4.51 -3.44
N TYR A 68 11.09 -4.00 -3.47
CA TYR A 68 10.79 -2.57 -3.55
C TYR A 68 10.27 -2.00 -2.24
N ALA A 69 10.57 -0.71 -2.04
CA ALA A 69 9.77 0.22 -1.26
C ALA A 69 8.88 0.99 -2.25
N ILE A 70 7.58 1.02 -2.00
CA ILE A 70 6.61 1.67 -2.88
C ILE A 70 6.21 3.01 -2.27
N GLU A 71 6.41 4.10 -3.01
CA GLU A 71 5.82 5.40 -2.73
C GLU A 71 4.52 5.53 -3.52
N PHE A 72 3.42 5.75 -2.81
CA PHE A 72 2.12 6.04 -3.40
C PHE A 72 1.90 7.54 -3.49
N ALA A 73 1.57 8.01 -4.68
CA ALA A 73 1.37 9.43 -5.00
C ALA A 73 0.20 9.63 -5.98
N GLY A 74 0.06 10.83 -6.50
CA GLY A 74 -0.95 11.21 -7.47
C GLY A 74 -2.14 11.93 -6.86
N SER A 75 -2.97 12.48 -7.73
CA SER A 75 -4.10 13.35 -7.36
C SER A 75 -5.10 12.70 -6.39
N TYR A 76 -5.26 11.38 -6.48
CA TYR A 76 -6.11 10.63 -5.55
C TYR A 76 -5.52 10.58 -4.14
N ILE A 77 -4.23 10.28 -4.01
CA ILE A 77 -3.56 10.18 -2.70
C ILE A 77 -3.63 11.50 -1.94
N GLU A 78 -3.52 12.61 -2.63
CA GLU A 78 -3.64 13.96 -2.04
C GLU A 78 -5.04 14.23 -1.47
N GLN A 79 -6.08 13.63 -2.04
CA GLN A 79 -7.48 13.90 -1.67
C GLN A 79 -7.99 13.01 -0.55
N ILE A 80 -7.55 11.76 -0.45
CA ILE A 80 -8.08 10.78 0.49
C ILE A 80 -7.68 11.05 1.95
N SER A 81 -8.42 10.42 2.86
CA SER A 81 -8.15 10.47 4.30
C SER A 81 -6.88 9.71 4.68
N ILE A 82 -6.36 9.98 5.87
CA ILE A 82 -5.21 9.24 6.41
C ILE A 82 -5.54 7.75 6.58
N GLU A 83 -6.76 7.41 6.98
CA GLU A 83 -7.24 6.04 7.12
C GLU A 83 -7.23 5.30 5.77
N SER A 84 -7.62 5.98 4.70
CA SER A 84 -7.54 5.45 3.33
C SER A 84 -6.08 5.23 2.90
N ARG A 85 -5.18 6.16 3.21
CA ARG A 85 -3.73 5.99 2.99
C ARG A 85 -3.17 4.82 3.78
N MET A 86 -3.63 4.62 5.04
CA MET A 86 -3.25 3.47 5.87
C MET A 86 -3.66 2.15 5.21
N THR A 87 -4.84 2.08 4.61
CA THR A 87 -5.31 0.90 3.86
C THR A 87 -4.36 0.59 2.70
N ILE A 88 -4.03 1.57 1.88
CA ILE A 88 -3.13 1.40 0.72
C ILE A 88 -1.73 0.95 1.17
N CYS A 89 -1.13 1.64 2.14
CA CYS A 89 0.21 1.32 2.64
C CYS A 89 0.27 -0.06 3.32
N ASN A 90 -0.81 -0.44 4.04
CA ASN A 90 -0.90 -1.76 4.67
C ASN A 90 -0.91 -2.88 3.63
N MET A 91 -1.65 -2.69 2.54
CA MET A 91 -1.80 -3.69 1.49
C MET A 91 -0.63 -3.73 0.49
N ALA A 92 0.35 -2.83 0.59
CA ALA A 92 1.57 -2.91 -0.23
C ALA A 92 2.32 -4.25 -0.05
N ILE A 93 2.21 -4.87 1.14
CA ILE A 93 2.80 -6.19 1.44
C ILE A 93 2.17 -7.29 0.58
N GLU A 94 0.88 -7.19 0.27
CA GLU A 94 0.17 -8.14 -0.59
C GLU A 94 0.68 -8.10 -2.05
N ALA A 95 1.28 -6.99 -2.46
CA ALA A 95 2.00 -6.89 -3.72
C ALA A 95 3.47 -7.39 -3.64
N GLY A 96 3.89 -7.91 -2.50
CA GLY A 96 5.26 -8.38 -2.23
C GLY A 96 6.24 -7.29 -1.79
N ALA A 97 5.81 -6.04 -1.66
CA ALA A 97 6.67 -4.96 -1.22
C ALA A 97 6.99 -5.04 0.28
N LYS A 98 8.19 -4.63 0.67
CA LYS A 98 8.57 -4.54 2.09
C LYS A 98 7.99 -3.30 2.76
N VAL A 99 7.75 -2.24 2.00
CA VAL A 99 7.36 -0.91 2.48
C VAL A 99 6.33 -0.32 1.51
N GLY A 100 5.27 0.25 2.05
CA GLY A 100 4.39 1.17 1.35
C GLY A 100 4.36 2.48 2.11
N LEU A 101 4.54 3.61 1.44
CA LEU A 101 4.59 4.92 2.07
C LEU A 101 3.91 6.00 1.22
N VAL A 102 3.50 7.05 1.87
CA VAL A 102 2.99 8.29 1.27
C VAL A 102 3.81 9.44 1.84
N ALA A 103 4.27 10.33 0.99
CA ALA A 103 5.01 11.52 1.42
C ALA A 103 4.17 12.36 2.40
N PRO A 104 4.77 12.88 3.49
CA PRO A 104 4.04 13.72 4.43
C PRO A 104 3.55 15.00 3.76
N ASP A 105 2.32 15.38 4.07
CA ASP A 105 1.66 16.60 3.62
C ASP A 105 0.92 17.27 4.77
N ASP A 106 0.21 18.35 4.49
CA ASP A 106 -0.58 19.08 5.49
C ASP A 106 -1.62 18.22 6.19
N LYS A 107 -2.21 17.21 5.49
CA LYS A 107 -3.14 16.27 6.11
C LYS A 107 -2.44 15.40 7.14
N THR A 108 -1.25 14.91 6.81
CA THR A 108 -0.40 14.12 7.72
C THR A 108 -0.04 14.94 8.95
N ILE A 109 0.45 16.16 8.75
CA ILE A 109 0.83 17.05 9.84
C ILE A 109 -0.35 17.36 10.74
N ASN A 110 -1.50 17.72 10.16
CA ASN A 110 -2.72 18.00 10.92
C ASN A 110 -3.25 16.78 11.68
N TYR A 111 -3.13 15.58 11.13
CA TYR A 111 -3.51 14.34 11.79
C TYR A 111 -2.63 14.06 13.01
N ILE A 112 -1.31 14.20 12.86
CA ILE A 112 -0.34 13.98 13.94
C ILE A 112 -0.49 15.05 15.02
N ARG A 113 -0.64 16.32 14.65
CA ARG A 113 -0.81 17.44 15.59
C ARG A 113 -1.96 17.20 16.58
N LYS A 114 -3.07 16.64 16.13
CA LYS A 114 -4.23 16.32 16.97
C LYS A 114 -3.97 15.19 17.96
N LYS A 115 -2.97 14.37 17.72
CA LYS A 115 -2.65 13.16 18.49
C LYS A 115 -1.30 13.23 19.21
N SER A 116 -0.53 14.28 18.96
CA SER A 116 0.81 14.45 19.50
C SER A 116 0.78 14.82 20.97
N PHE A 117 1.70 14.24 21.73
CA PHE A 117 2.00 14.61 23.13
C PHE A 117 3.22 15.54 23.22
N LEU A 118 3.78 15.98 22.11
CA LEU A 118 4.91 16.90 22.06
C LEU A 118 4.51 18.29 22.57
N ASN A 119 5.43 19.00 23.21
CA ASN A 119 5.23 20.41 23.50
C ASN A 119 5.23 21.23 22.20
N LYS A 120 4.76 22.48 22.27
CA LYS A 120 4.59 23.31 21.07
C LYS A 120 5.88 23.60 20.32
N GLU A 121 7.00 23.80 21.04
CA GLU A 121 8.29 24.11 20.44
C GLU A 121 8.84 22.92 19.63
N LEU A 122 8.86 21.74 20.25
CA LEU A 122 9.26 20.51 19.59
C LEU A 122 8.34 20.14 18.43
N LEU A 123 7.05 20.45 18.54
CA LEU A 123 6.11 20.17 17.45
C LEU A 123 6.39 21.02 16.22
N ILE A 124 6.68 22.32 16.39
CA ILE A 124 7.05 23.21 15.28
C ILE A 124 8.32 22.70 14.58
N GLU A 125 9.36 22.39 15.35
CA GLU A 125 10.61 21.85 14.80
C GLU A 125 10.39 20.52 14.05
N ALA A 126 9.56 19.64 14.61
CA ALA A 126 9.21 18.38 13.99
C ALA A 126 8.41 18.57 12.69
N GLU A 127 7.46 19.50 12.65
CA GLU A 127 6.65 19.79 11.46
C GLU A 127 7.52 20.35 10.32
N ASP A 128 8.46 21.23 10.61
CA ASP A 128 9.42 21.75 9.64
C ASP A 128 10.28 20.61 9.06
N TYR A 129 10.78 19.73 9.92
CA TYR A 129 11.54 18.56 9.49
C TYR A 129 10.67 17.59 8.64
N TRP A 130 9.48 17.26 9.09
CA TRP A 130 8.60 16.33 8.34
C TRP A 130 8.21 16.88 6.98
N SER A 131 8.00 18.19 6.86
CA SER A 131 7.69 18.85 5.59
C SER A 131 8.83 18.73 4.57
N SER A 132 10.06 18.54 5.03
CA SER A 132 11.23 18.34 4.18
C SER A 132 11.40 16.90 3.66
N LEU A 133 10.61 15.93 4.15
CA LEU A 133 10.74 14.50 3.83
C LEU A 133 10.00 14.08 2.56
N LYS A 134 9.67 15.02 1.68
CA LYS A 134 9.11 14.70 0.35
C LYS A 134 10.23 14.28 -0.59
N SER A 135 9.92 13.39 -1.52
CA SER A 135 10.82 13.07 -2.62
C SER A 135 11.10 14.32 -3.44
N ASP A 136 12.36 14.50 -3.85
CA ASP A 136 12.77 15.61 -4.72
C ASP A 136 12.09 15.50 -6.09
N GLU A 137 11.95 16.62 -6.81
CA GLU A 137 11.33 16.62 -8.15
C GLU A 137 12.09 15.79 -9.17
N ASP A 138 13.40 15.65 -8.99
CA ASP A 138 14.32 14.85 -9.80
C ASP A 138 14.66 13.49 -9.17
N ALA A 139 13.89 13.05 -8.17
CA ALA A 139 14.11 11.77 -7.51
C ALA A 139 14.04 10.61 -8.52
N PHE A 140 15.03 9.73 -8.47
CA PHE A 140 15.08 8.56 -9.33
C PHE A 140 14.29 7.40 -8.74
N PHE A 141 13.39 6.84 -9.53
CA PHE A 141 12.68 5.62 -9.23
C PHE A 141 13.09 4.50 -10.20
N ASP A 142 13.37 3.31 -9.67
CA ASP A 142 13.71 2.13 -10.47
C ASP A 142 12.50 1.65 -11.30
N LYS A 143 11.28 1.95 -10.85
CA LYS A 143 10.03 1.63 -11.55
C LYS A 143 8.96 2.68 -11.25
N GLU A 144 8.27 3.12 -12.28
CA GLU A 144 7.12 4.01 -12.15
C GLU A 144 5.88 3.37 -12.78
N ILE A 145 4.74 3.49 -12.11
CA ILE A 145 3.43 3.00 -12.57
C ILE A 145 2.43 4.13 -12.36
N THR A 146 1.69 4.46 -13.40
CA THR A 146 0.56 5.40 -13.30
C THR A 146 -0.73 4.67 -13.65
N ILE A 147 -1.73 4.78 -12.78
CA ILE A 147 -3.02 4.14 -12.91
C ILE A 147 -4.11 5.21 -12.94
N ASP A 148 -4.86 5.26 -14.02
CA ASP A 148 -6.10 6.04 -14.11
C ASP A 148 -7.21 5.29 -13.38
N ILE A 149 -7.63 5.84 -12.25
CA ILE A 149 -8.65 5.22 -11.38
C ILE A 149 -10.08 5.62 -11.74
N SER A 150 -10.27 6.47 -12.73
CA SER A 150 -11.61 6.99 -13.09
C SER A 150 -12.57 5.92 -13.62
N LYS A 151 -12.03 4.78 -14.05
CA LYS A 151 -12.79 3.68 -14.63
C LYS A 151 -12.75 2.39 -13.80
N ILE A 152 -12.10 2.42 -12.64
CA ILE A 152 -12.03 1.25 -11.76
C ILE A 152 -13.43 0.97 -11.22
N LYS A 153 -13.79 -0.29 -11.17
CA LYS A 153 -15.02 -0.78 -10.55
C LYS A 153 -14.71 -1.38 -9.17
N PRO A 154 -15.70 -1.57 -8.29
CA PRO A 154 -15.51 -2.36 -7.09
C PRO A 154 -14.91 -3.73 -7.41
N GLN A 155 -14.00 -4.21 -6.57
CA GLN A 155 -13.21 -5.40 -6.82
C GLN A 155 -13.68 -6.57 -5.95
N VAL A 156 -13.66 -7.78 -6.51
CA VAL A 156 -13.93 -9.03 -5.81
C VAL A 156 -12.73 -9.96 -5.94
N THR A 157 -12.24 -10.46 -4.81
CA THR A 157 -11.25 -11.54 -4.80
C THR A 157 -11.96 -12.88 -4.82
N TRP A 158 -11.51 -13.79 -5.67
CA TRP A 158 -12.21 -15.07 -5.93
C TRP A 158 -11.35 -16.31 -5.67
N GLY A 159 -10.10 -16.14 -5.27
CA GLY A 159 -9.15 -17.23 -5.03
C GLY A 159 -8.41 -17.09 -3.71
N THR A 160 -7.28 -17.78 -3.60
CA THR A 160 -6.44 -17.82 -2.40
C THR A 160 -5.39 -16.71 -2.35
N SER A 161 -5.25 -15.95 -3.43
CA SER A 161 -4.26 -14.87 -3.57
C SER A 161 -4.95 -13.53 -3.85
N PRO A 162 -4.52 -12.40 -3.25
CA PRO A 162 -5.09 -11.09 -3.51
C PRO A 162 -4.89 -10.57 -4.94
N GLU A 163 -4.05 -11.20 -5.76
CA GLU A 163 -3.96 -10.93 -7.20
C GLU A 163 -5.10 -11.55 -8.02
N MET A 164 -5.78 -12.55 -7.43
CA MET A 164 -6.97 -13.16 -8.02
C MET A 164 -8.16 -12.25 -7.81
N VAL A 165 -8.23 -11.20 -8.59
CA VAL A 165 -9.23 -10.13 -8.48
C VAL A 165 -9.92 -9.91 -9.82
N VAL A 166 -11.23 -9.65 -9.76
CA VAL A 166 -12.08 -9.27 -10.89
C VAL A 166 -12.97 -8.11 -10.51
N ASN A 167 -13.52 -7.38 -11.47
CA ASN A 167 -14.57 -6.42 -11.18
C ASN A 167 -15.82 -7.12 -10.68
N PHE A 168 -16.61 -6.46 -9.85
CA PHE A 168 -17.80 -7.03 -9.22
C PHE A 168 -18.88 -7.50 -10.21
N ASP A 169 -18.87 -6.97 -11.43
CA ASP A 169 -19.79 -7.27 -12.52
C ASP A 169 -19.19 -8.18 -13.62
N ASP A 170 -17.97 -8.65 -13.42
CA ASP A 170 -17.33 -9.62 -14.30
C ASP A 170 -17.65 -11.05 -13.84
N ASP A 171 -17.60 -12.01 -14.75
CA ASP A 171 -17.72 -13.43 -14.42
C ASP A 171 -16.51 -13.90 -13.61
N ILE A 172 -16.75 -14.72 -12.58
CA ILE A 172 -15.67 -15.39 -11.86
C ILE A 172 -15.00 -16.41 -12.80
N PRO A 173 -13.67 -16.35 -12.96
CA PRO A 173 -12.96 -17.32 -13.80
C PRO A 173 -13.22 -18.76 -13.36
N ARG A 174 -13.29 -19.68 -14.34
CA ARG A 174 -13.57 -21.09 -14.05
C ARG A 174 -12.37 -21.74 -13.38
N THR A 175 -12.64 -22.62 -12.43
CA THR A 175 -11.58 -23.38 -11.70
C THR A 175 -10.71 -24.22 -12.66
N SER A 176 -11.26 -24.65 -13.80
CA SER A 176 -10.52 -25.36 -14.85
C SER A 176 -9.37 -24.56 -15.46
N ASP A 177 -9.43 -23.23 -15.40
CA ASP A 177 -8.44 -22.34 -16.01
C ASP A 177 -7.23 -22.10 -15.09
N TYR A 178 -7.30 -22.58 -13.85
CA TYR A 178 -6.31 -22.38 -12.79
C TYR A 178 -6.02 -23.69 -12.03
N SER A 179 -4.86 -24.25 -12.26
CA SER A 179 -4.44 -25.54 -11.67
C SER A 179 -4.35 -25.56 -10.14
N CYS A 180 -4.30 -24.39 -9.49
CA CYS A 180 -4.18 -24.29 -8.03
C CYS A 180 -5.53 -24.21 -7.29
N LEU A 181 -6.67 -24.18 -8.01
CA LEU A 181 -8.00 -23.99 -7.43
C LEU A 181 -8.81 -25.29 -7.26
N LEU A 182 -8.24 -26.42 -7.64
CA LEU A 182 -8.90 -27.75 -7.49
C LEU A 182 -9.32 -28.06 -6.05
N TYR A 183 -8.75 -27.37 -5.05
CA TYR A 183 -9.01 -27.63 -3.62
C TYR A 183 -10.22 -26.86 -3.07
N THR A 184 -10.70 -25.82 -3.75
CA THR A 184 -11.81 -24.97 -3.25
C THR A 184 -13.18 -25.38 -3.81
N SER A 185 -13.22 -26.13 -4.92
CA SER A 185 -14.47 -26.60 -5.50
C SER A 185 -15.08 -27.77 -4.73
N ASP A 186 -14.26 -28.61 -4.09
CA ASP A 186 -14.73 -29.79 -3.35
C ASP A 186 -15.27 -29.45 -1.95
N ALA A 187 -14.93 -28.29 -1.41
CA ALA A 187 -15.38 -27.85 -0.07
C ALA A 187 -16.77 -27.19 -0.07
N ALA A 188 -17.32 -26.86 -1.24
CA ALA A 188 -18.61 -26.20 -1.38
C ALA A 188 -19.75 -27.19 -1.68
N ASP A 189 -19.44 -28.46 -2.00
CA ASP A 189 -20.40 -29.51 -2.37
C ASP A 189 -20.65 -30.53 -1.24
N GLU A 190 -20.06 -30.34 -0.04
CA GLU A 190 -20.37 -31.05 1.21
C GLU A 190 -21.13 -30.12 2.19
#